data_a2b0cb8c6a90003c3ffa3dbb1d40b44f
#
_entry.id   a2b0cb8c6a90003c3ffa3dbb1d40b44f
#
_cell.length_a   1.000
_cell.length_b   1.000
_cell.length_c   1.000
_cell.angle_alpha   90.00
_cell.angle_beta   90.00
_cell.angle_gamma   90.00
#
_symmetry.space_group_name_H-M   'P 1'
#
loop_
_entity.id
_entity.type
_entity.pdbx_description
1 polymer ?
#
loop_
_entity_poly.entity_id
_entity_poly.type
_entity_poly.pdbx_seq_one_letter_code
_entity_poly.pdbx_strand_id
1 'polypeptide(L)'
;MNAVRIHEHGGTDVLVWEEITDPAIKPDQVLVQIKAAAINHLDIWVRRGIPGISLPMILGSDAAGIIKKVGQGVSKFIVGDAVIINPLLFCGKCEACNNGRENE
;
A
#
# COMPACT_ATOMS: atom_id res chain seq x y z
N MET A 1 -0.57 -14.90 4.64
CA MET A 1 -0.42 -13.82 5.63
C MET A 1 -1.74 -13.42 6.23
N ASN A 2 -1.71 -12.77 7.38
CA ASN A 2 -2.93 -12.26 8.02
C ASN A 2 -3.10 -10.79 7.71
N ALA A 3 -4.35 -10.38 7.51
CA ALA A 3 -4.69 -8.98 7.23
C ALA A 3 -6.06 -8.63 7.78
N VAL A 4 -6.25 -7.34 8.06
CA VAL A 4 -7.57 -6.78 8.34
C VAL A 4 -8.08 -6.16 7.04
N ARG A 5 -9.22 -6.64 6.56
CA ARG A 5 -9.81 -6.11 5.33
C ARG A 5 -11.31 -5.99 5.44
N ILE A 6 -11.91 -5.27 4.51
CA ILE A 6 -13.35 -5.09 4.42
C ILE A 6 -13.89 -5.79 3.17
N HIS A 7 -15.04 -6.41 3.28
CA HIS A 7 -15.78 -7.00 2.17
C HIS A 7 -17.00 -6.15 1.81
N GLU A 8 -17.35 -5.21 2.67
CA GLU A 8 -18.42 -4.24 2.47
C GLU A 8 -18.07 -2.94 3.19
N HIS A 9 -18.70 -1.85 2.83
CA HIS A 9 -18.54 -0.57 3.52
C HIS A 9 -19.46 -0.49 4.73
N GLY A 10 -19.05 0.26 5.75
CA GLY A 10 -19.85 0.45 6.95
C GLY A 10 -19.05 0.93 8.14
N GLY A 11 -19.53 0.59 9.33
CA GLY A 11 -18.89 0.91 10.61
C GLY A 11 -17.73 -0.03 10.94
N THR A 12 -17.28 -0.02 12.19
CA THR A 12 -16.14 -0.84 12.62
C THR A 12 -16.42 -2.35 12.57
N ASP A 13 -17.67 -2.75 12.54
CA ASP A 13 -18.10 -4.14 12.43
C ASP A 13 -17.78 -4.78 11.08
N VAL A 14 -17.45 -3.99 10.05
CA VAL A 14 -17.05 -4.51 8.73
C VAL A 14 -15.59 -4.90 8.65
N LEU A 15 -14.78 -4.56 9.66
CA LEU A 15 -13.37 -4.92 9.72
C LEU A 15 -13.22 -6.40 10.06
N VAL A 16 -12.58 -7.15 9.17
CA VAL A 16 -12.39 -8.60 9.31
C VAL A 16 -10.92 -8.95 9.35
N TRP A 17 -10.49 -9.63 10.42
CA TRP A 17 -9.17 -10.23 10.53
C TRP A 17 -9.22 -11.61 9.87
N GLU A 18 -8.44 -11.81 8.83
CA GLU A 18 -8.45 -13.07 8.10
C GLU A 18 -7.10 -13.39 7.48
N GLU A 19 -6.88 -14.66 7.18
CA GLU A 19 -5.72 -15.12 6.43
C GLU A 19 -5.98 -14.97 4.95
N ILE A 20 -5.01 -14.38 4.24
CA ILE A 20 -5.09 -14.18 2.79
C ILE A 20 -3.79 -14.67 2.13
N THR A 21 -3.85 -14.91 0.82
CA THR A 21 -2.68 -15.26 0.02
C THR A 21 -1.68 -14.11 0.04
N ASP A 22 -0.38 -14.43 0.16
CA ASP A 22 0.67 -13.43 0.05
C ASP A 22 0.61 -12.78 -1.33
N PRO A 23 0.80 -11.46 -1.43
CA PRO A 23 0.76 -10.79 -2.72
C PRO A 23 1.91 -11.22 -3.62
N ALA A 24 1.63 -11.37 -4.92
CA ALA A 24 2.63 -11.60 -5.94
C ALA A 24 3.13 -10.25 -6.47
N ILE A 25 4.43 -10.15 -6.77
CA ILE A 25 5.02 -8.92 -7.30
C ILE A 25 5.24 -9.02 -8.81
N LYS A 26 5.09 -7.87 -9.47
CA LYS A 26 5.46 -7.69 -10.88
C LYS A 26 6.95 -7.35 -10.99
N PRO A 27 7.57 -7.41 -12.20
CA PRO A 27 9.00 -7.13 -12.36
C PRO A 27 9.45 -5.75 -11.88
N ASP A 28 8.56 -4.75 -11.85
CA ASP A 28 8.85 -3.38 -11.41
C ASP A 28 8.48 -3.12 -9.94
N GLN A 29 8.13 -4.14 -9.19
CA GLN A 29 7.64 -4.03 -7.82
C GLN A 29 8.57 -4.68 -6.82
N VAL A 30 8.39 -4.31 -5.56
CA VAL A 30 9.04 -4.94 -4.41
C VAL A 30 7.99 -5.44 -3.42
N LEU A 31 8.33 -6.49 -2.68
CA LEU A 31 7.50 -6.99 -1.58
C LEU A 31 8.12 -6.52 -0.27
N VAL A 32 7.35 -5.81 0.53
CA VAL A 32 7.79 -5.25 1.80
C VAL A 32 7.11 -6.01 2.95
N GLN A 33 7.92 -6.47 3.90
CA GLN A 33 7.40 -6.99 5.17
C GLN A 33 7.14 -5.82 6.09
N ILE A 34 5.88 -5.55 6.39
CA ILE A 34 5.48 -4.40 7.20
C ILE A 34 5.91 -4.61 8.65
N LYS A 35 6.58 -3.62 9.21
CA LYS A 35 7.01 -3.59 10.62
C LYS A 35 6.27 -2.55 11.44
N ALA A 36 5.79 -1.48 10.79
CA ALA A 36 4.99 -0.44 11.42
C ALA A 36 4.02 0.13 10.41
N ALA A 37 2.84 0.51 10.87
CA ALA A 37 1.83 1.14 10.04
C ALA A 37 1.14 2.24 10.83
N ALA A 38 0.58 3.22 10.13
CA ALA A 38 -0.17 4.31 10.72
C ALA A 38 -1.57 4.38 10.13
N ILE A 39 -2.50 4.94 10.92
CA ILE A 39 -3.88 5.12 10.52
C ILE A 39 -4.10 6.60 10.19
N ASN A 40 -4.73 6.86 9.05
CA ASN A 40 -5.12 8.19 8.61
C ASN A 40 -6.64 8.30 8.53
N HIS A 41 -7.13 9.53 8.53
CA HIS A 41 -8.58 9.78 8.41
C HIS A 41 -9.17 9.24 7.10
N LEU A 42 -8.35 9.18 6.04
CA LEU A 42 -8.73 8.57 4.77
C LEU A 42 -9.19 7.12 4.95
N ASP A 43 -8.58 6.36 5.86
CA ASP A 43 -8.92 4.97 6.11
C ASP A 43 -10.36 4.82 6.61
N ILE A 44 -10.82 5.79 7.40
CA ILE A 44 -12.19 5.85 7.87
C ILE A 44 -13.16 6.13 6.71
N TRP A 45 -12.79 7.05 5.82
CA TRP A 45 -13.61 7.38 4.64
C TRP A 45 -13.71 6.18 3.69
N VAL A 46 -12.60 5.48 3.45
CA VAL A 46 -12.61 4.28 2.60
C VAL A 46 -13.46 3.18 3.23
N ARG A 47 -13.38 2.98 4.54
CA ARG A 47 -14.22 2.00 5.24
C ARG A 47 -15.70 2.33 5.10
N ARG A 48 -16.07 3.60 5.24
CA ARG A 48 -17.46 4.07 5.11
C ARG A 48 -17.97 4.04 3.68
N GLY A 49 -17.06 4.19 2.73
CA GLY A 49 -17.34 4.13 1.29
C GLY A 49 -17.08 5.44 0.58
N ILE A 50 -16.20 5.35 -0.42
CA ILE A 50 -15.98 6.42 -1.40
C ILE A 50 -16.01 5.80 -2.79
N PRO A 51 -16.33 6.61 -3.84
CA PRO A 51 -16.37 6.08 -5.21
C PRO A 51 -15.04 5.49 -5.66
N GLY A 52 -15.09 4.45 -6.46
CA GLY A 52 -13.91 3.87 -7.09
C GLY A 52 -13.16 2.81 -6.27
N ILE A 53 -13.67 2.41 -5.11
CA ILE A 53 -13.05 1.38 -4.27
C ILE A 53 -13.55 0.00 -4.65
N SER A 54 -12.61 -0.89 -4.98
CA SER A 54 -12.89 -2.31 -5.23
C SER A 54 -12.81 -3.12 -3.94
N LEU A 55 -13.77 -3.98 -3.70
CA LEU A 55 -13.83 -4.85 -2.54
C LEU A 55 -13.53 -6.31 -2.93
N PRO A 56 -12.93 -7.12 -2.06
CA PRO A 56 -12.45 -6.79 -0.72
C PRO A 56 -11.20 -5.90 -0.74
N MET A 57 -11.02 -5.11 0.30
CA MET A 57 -9.90 -4.16 0.37
C MET A 57 -9.21 -4.17 1.73
N ILE A 58 -7.88 -4.12 1.72
CA ILE A 58 -7.06 -3.88 2.90
C ILE A 58 -6.89 -2.37 3.04
N LEU A 59 -7.26 -1.84 4.19
CA LEU A 59 -7.17 -0.42 4.47
C LEU A 59 -5.75 -0.01 4.87
N GLY A 60 -5.48 1.28 4.76
CA GLY A 60 -4.21 1.87 5.16
C GLY A 60 -3.33 2.26 3.97
N SER A 61 -2.55 3.32 4.14
CA SER A 61 -1.65 3.86 3.11
C SER A 61 -0.24 4.07 3.64
N ASP A 62 -0.07 4.23 4.94
CA ASP A 62 1.22 4.55 5.55
C ASP A 62 1.81 3.32 6.23
N ALA A 63 3.01 2.98 5.85
CA ALA A 63 3.73 1.86 6.45
C ALA A 63 5.24 2.02 6.30
N ALA A 64 5.95 1.31 7.16
CA ALA A 64 7.39 1.15 7.07
C ALA A 64 7.72 -0.32 7.24
N GLY A 65 8.77 -0.78 6.61
CA GLY A 65 9.15 -2.18 6.70
C GLY A 65 10.47 -2.50 6.04
N ILE A 66 10.68 -3.79 5.82
CA ILE A 66 11.91 -4.32 5.25
C ILE A 66 11.57 -4.99 3.92
N ILE A 67 12.37 -4.74 2.90
CA ILE A 67 12.19 -5.37 1.58
C ILE A 67 12.49 -6.86 1.70
N LYS A 68 11.52 -7.69 1.33
CA LYS A 68 11.61 -9.15 1.38
C LYS A 68 11.89 -9.76 0.02
N LYS A 69 11.37 -9.17 -1.06
CA LYS A 69 11.60 -9.58 -2.45
C LYS A 69 11.66 -8.36 -3.34
N VAL A 70 12.45 -8.45 -4.42
CA VAL A 70 12.51 -7.42 -5.46
C VAL A 70 12.17 -8.04 -6.82
N GLY A 71 11.48 -7.29 -7.66
CA GLY A 71 11.20 -7.68 -9.04
C GLY A 71 12.47 -7.61 -9.90
N GLN A 72 12.44 -8.28 -11.04
CA GLN A 72 13.61 -8.37 -11.92
C GLN A 72 14.06 -7.02 -12.49
N GLY A 73 13.14 -6.08 -12.66
CA GLY A 73 13.43 -4.74 -13.16
C GLY A 73 13.82 -3.72 -12.09
N VAL A 74 13.88 -4.13 -10.83
CA VAL A 74 14.20 -3.23 -9.70
C VAL A 74 15.70 -3.25 -9.46
N SER A 75 16.34 -2.08 -9.57
CA SER A 75 17.80 -1.92 -9.34
C SER A 75 18.14 -1.01 -8.17
N LYS A 76 17.20 -0.18 -7.71
CA LYS A 76 17.44 0.80 -6.64
C LYS A 76 17.34 0.23 -5.23
N PHE A 77 16.74 -0.94 -5.08
CA PHE A 77 16.49 -1.57 -3.78
C PHE A 77 16.99 -3.00 -3.78
N ILE A 78 17.39 -3.46 -2.60
CA ILE A 78 17.80 -4.85 -2.37
C ILE A 78 17.04 -5.44 -1.19
N VAL A 79 16.96 -6.76 -1.14
CA VAL A 79 16.37 -7.48 -0.01
C VAL A 79 17.11 -7.11 1.28
N GLY A 80 16.36 -6.78 2.32
CA GLY A 80 16.90 -6.33 3.60
C GLY A 80 16.91 -4.82 3.80
N ASP A 81 16.65 -4.02 2.76
CA ASP A 81 16.56 -2.56 2.91
C ASP A 81 15.37 -2.17 3.78
N ALA A 82 15.61 -1.22 4.69
CA ALA A 82 14.54 -0.57 5.45
C ALA A 82 13.94 0.55 4.63
N VAL A 83 12.62 0.55 4.49
CA VAL A 83 11.90 1.50 3.62
C VAL A 83 10.67 2.07 4.31
N ILE A 84 10.28 3.26 3.86
CA ILE A 84 9.00 3.90 4.19
C ILE A 84 8.21 4.00 2.89
N ILE A 85 6.91 3.68 2.96
CA ILE A 85 6.04 3.75 1.79
C ILE A 85 5.61 5.21 1.58
N ASN A 86 5.79 5.70 0.36
CA ASN A 86 5.19 6.95 -0.09
C ASN A 86 3.84 6.62 -0.72
N PRO A 87 2.71 7.03 -0.10
CA PRO A 87 1.38 6.66 -0.58
C PRO A 87 0.95 7.38 -1.85
N LEU A 88 1.72 8.37 -2.29
CA LEU A 88 1.41 9.13 -3.49
C LEU A 88 1.87 8.39 -4.74
N LEU A 89 0.94 8.16 -5.66
CA LEU A 89 1.28 7.62 -6.98
C LEU A 89 1.68 8.74 -7.91
N PHE A 90 2.73 8.53 -8.68
CA PHE A 90 3.24 9.51 -9.64
C PHE A 90 3.76 8.79 -10.90
N CYS A 91 3.75 9.52 -12.00
CA CYS A 91 4.17 8.96 -13.29
C CYS A 91 5.70 8.92 -13.47
N GLY A 92 6.44 9.77 -12.76
CA GLY A 92 7.89 9.89 -12.88
C GLY A 92 8.37 10.59 -14.15
N LYS A 93 7.47 11.03 -15.05
CA LYS A 93 7.78 11.57 -16.36
C LYS A 93 7.28 12.99 -16.61
N CYS A 94 6.28 13.45 -15.85
CA CYS A 94 5.75 14.80 -16.02
C CYS A 94 6.67 15.84 -15.40
N GLU A 95 6.41 17.11 -15.71
CA GLU A 95 7.19 18.23 -15.18
C GLU A 95 7.17 18.27 -13.64
N ALA A 96 6.00 18.05 -13.03
CA ALA A 96 5.87 18.04 -11.57
C ALA A 96 6.74 16.96 -10.92
N CYS A 97 6.74 15.74 -11.44
CA CYS A 97 7.56 14.64 -10.93
C CYS A 97 9.06 14.94 -11.08
N ASN A 98 9.48 15.46 -12.23
CA ASN A 98 10.88 15.82 -12.49
C ASN A 98 11.39 16.95 -11.59
N ASN A 99 10.50 17.82 -11.12
CA ASN A 99 10.82 18.92 -10.20
C ASN A 99 10.58 18.56 -8.72
N GLY A 100 10.31 17.31 -8.41
CA GLY A 100 10.07 16.85 -7.04
C GLY A 100 8.68 17.19 -6.50
N ARG A 101 7.70 17.47 -7.38
CA ARG A 101 6.33 17.83 -6.99
C ARG A 101 5.34 16.70 -7.33
N GLU A 102 5.67 15.48 -6.91
CA GLU A 102 4.87 14.29 -7.23
C GLU A 102 3.43 14.37 -6.72
N ASN A 103 3.15 15.27 -5.80
CA ASN A 103 1.81 15.49 -5.24
C ASN A 103 0.89 16.37 -6.11
N GLU A 104 1.35 16.84 -7.25
CA GLU A 104 0.57 17.70 -8.17
C GLU A 104 -0.05 16.92 -9.36
#